data_79182fbf8e6f37566da402e7ab76cc58
#
_entry.id   79182fbf8e6f37566da402e7ab76cc58
#
_cell.length_a   1.000
_cell.length_b   1.000
_cell.length_c   1.000
_cell.angle_alpha   90.00
_cell.angle_beta   90.00
_cell.angle_gamma   90.00
#
_symmetry.space_group_name_H-M   'P 1'
#
loop_
_entity.id
_entity.type
_entity.pdbx_description
1 polymer ?
#
loop_
_entity_poly.entity_id
_entity_poly.type
_entity_poly.pdbx_seq_one_letter_code
_entity_poly.pdbx_strand_id
1 'polypeptide(L)'
;MPHYPVLKLSQRQIEYVNKFNNNPKIKFEKISCLNCSSANQKILFTNDRYGFNQKTVLCKKCGLIFLNPRMTQNSTEFFYKSDLYRNVYQAGNKSYKTEMIKYISSAYEEFEKNPKKPFFDIINSLNLKYQNVCEIGAAGGMNLKLFQLAGKDVLGYEPSEFLSNFAKTKGINVINGFIDDVKGEYDLVILIQVFEHLLNPIDVLKKLRKHIKKYLFIEVPGCITKFSSIQNAHNFYFSLNTLSHIVTKCGFKIIYIDYKRGHVNDMVYALFEKTDKIETYQYNYAYEVKKYTRIYYKYCIKIFIKRVLRKILRKINPNFEKKIVNIIDLRGS
;
A
#
# COMPACT_ATOMS: atom_id res chain seq x y z
N MET A 1 13.18 8.36 -20.21
CA MET A 1 12.67 8.30 -18.82
C MET A 1 13.04 6.94 -18.25
N PRO A 2 13.40 6.82 -16.96
CA PRO A 2 13.81 5.54 -16.42
C PRO A 2 12.64 4.58 -16.30
N HIS A 3 12.82 3.37 -16.85
CA HIS A 3 11.97 2.25 -16.57
C HIS A 3 12.28 1.69 -15.19
N TYR A 4 11.25 1.42 -14.41
CA TYR A 4 11.38 0.69 -13.16
C TYR A 4 11.83 -0.76 -13.46
N PRO A 5 12.70 -1.37 -12.65
CA PRO A 5 13.08 -2.77 -12.85
C PRO A 5 11.87 -3.68 -12.66
N VAL A 6 11.59 -4.50 -13.65
CA VAL A 6 10.51 -5.48 -13.58
C VAL A 6 11.01 -6.72 -12.84
N LEU A 7 10.17 -7.28 -11.97
CA LEU A 7 10.42 -8.53 -11.27
C LEU A 7 10.55 -9.69 -12.27
N LYS A 8 11.14 -10.80 -11.83
CA LYS A 8 11.08 -12.05 -12.58
C LYS A 8 9.66 -12.61 -12.47
N LEU A 9 8.85 -12.39 -13.50
CA LEU A 9 7.47 -12.82 -13.56
C LEU A 9 7.36 -14.23 -14.15
N SER A 10 6.32 -14.96 -13.76
CA SER A 10 5.89 -16.16 -14.43
C SER A 10 5.25 -15.83 -15.79
N GLN A 11 5.17 -16.81 -16.70
CA GLN A 11 4.52 -16.65 -18.00
C GLN A 11 3.06 -16.16 -17.83
N ARG A 12 2.34 -16.73 -16.88
CA ARG A 12 0.97 -16.30 -16.55
C ARG A 12 0.88 -14.84 -16.12
N GLN A 13 1.77 -14.38 -15.24
CA GLN A 13 1.79 -12.98 -14.84
C GLN A 13 2.05 -12.05 -16.02
N ILE A 14 2.98 -12.40 -16.91
CA ILE A 14 3.28 -11.65 -18.14
C ILE A 14 2.03 -11.53 -19.02
N GLU A 15 1.30 -12.64 -19.21
CA GLU A 15 0.04 -12.62 -19.97
C GLU A 15 -1.00 -11.67 -19.40
N TYR A 16 -1.20 -11.68 -18.09
CA TYR A 16 -2.17 -10.81 -17.43
C TYR A 16 -1.73 -9.34 -17.42
N VAL A 17 -0.44 -9.04 -17.29
CA VAL A 17 0.09 -7.70 -17.47
C VAL A 17 -0.16 -7.19 -18.89
N ASN A 18 0.09 -8.04 -19.91
CA ASN A 18 -0.19 -7.69 -21.30
C ASN A 18 -1.70 -7.52 -21.56
N LYS A 19 -2.54 -8.38 -20.97
CA LYS A 19 -4.01 -8.22 -21.03
C LYS A 19 -4.45 -6.88 -20.44
N PHE A 20 -3.90 -6.47 -19.30
CA PHE A 20 -4.19 -5.15 -18.71
C PHE A 20 -3.72 -4.03 -19.62
N ASN A 21 -2.46 -4.04 -20.05
CA ASN A 21 -1.85 -2.95 -20.83
C ASN A 21 -2.56 -2.69 -22.16
N ASN A 22 -3.20 -3.71 -22.72
CA ASN A 22 -3.93 -3.64 -24.01
C ASN A 22 -5.47 -3.66 -23.83
N ASN A 23 -6.00 -3.57 -22.62
CA ASN A 23 -7.43 -3.67 -22.38
C ASN A 23 -8.14 -2.33 -22.64
N PRO A 24 -9.06 -2.24 -23.62
CA PRO A 24 -9.77 -1.00 -23.94
C PRO A 24 -10.73 -0.53 -22.84
N LYS A 25 -11.11 -1.41 -21.89
CA LYS A 25 -11.94 -1.05 -20.73
C LYS A 25 -11.15 -0.32 -19.65
N ILE A 26 -9.82 -0.39 -19.65
CA ILE A 26 -8.98 0.32 -18.68
C ILE A 26 -8.78 1.76 -19.17
N LYS A 27 -9.41 2.68 -18.51
CA LYS A 27 -9.30 4.12 -18.75
C LYS A 27 -8.53 4.80 -17.64
N PHE A 28 -7.83 5.85 -18.00
CA PHE A 28 -6.99 6.63 -17.09
C PHE A 28 -7.42 8.08 -17.07
N GLU A 29 -7.26 8.72 -15.92
CA GLU A 29 -7.50 10.15 -15.70
C GLU A 29 -6.25 10.85 -15.16
N LYS A 30 -6.05 12.09 -15.60
CA LYS A 30 -5.03 12.97 -15.02
C LYS A 30 -5.62 13.72 -13.86
N ILE A 31 -4.87 13.81 -12.77
CA ILE A 31 -5.28 14.52 -11.56
C ILE A 31 -4.23 15.55 -11.13
N SER A 32 -4.68 16.59 -10.45
CA SER A 32 -3.81 17.44 -9.63
C SER A 32 -3.42 16.71 -8.34
N CYS A 33 -2.35 17.14 -7.70
CA CYS A 33 -1.91 16.57 -6.43
C CYS A 33 -2.98 16.72 -5.36
N LEU A 34 -3.46 15.63 -4.77
CA LEU A 34 -4.51 15.66 -3.74
C LEU A 34 -4.06 16.38 -2.45
N ASN A 35 -2.75 16.43 -2.18
CA ASN A 35 -2.22 17.08 -0.99
C ASN A 35 -2.18 18.62 -1.09
N CYS A 36 -1.88 19.18 -2.28
CA CYS A 36 -1.64 20.62 -2.44
C CYS A 36 -2.22 21.24 -3.72
N SER A 37 -3.06 20.51 -4.44
CA SER A 37 -3.74 20.90 -5.70
C SER A 37 -2.83 21.32 -6.83
N SER A 38 -1.51 21.11 -6.74
CA SER A 38 -0.55 21.47 -7.76
C SER A 38 -0.56 20.51 -8.94
N ALA A 39 -0.55 21.02 -10.17
CA ALA A 39 -0.33 20.23 -11.38
C ALA A 39 1.18 20.08 -11.73
N ASN A 40 2.09 20.75 -11.00
CA ASN A 40 3.53 20.70 -11.27
C ASN A 40 4.14 19.41 -10.75
N GLN A 41 4.40 18.47 -11.66
CA GLN A 41 4.80 17.11 -11.36
C GLN A 41 6.04 16.70 -12.15
N LYS A 42 6.85 15.81 -11.58
CA LYS A 42 7.98 15.15 -12.23
C LYS A 42 7.70 13.66 -12.36
N ILE A 43 7.75 13.13 -13.58
CA ILE A 43 7.67 11.69 -13.81
C ILE A 43 8.93 11.03 -13.25
N LEU A 44 8.75 10.08 -12.34
CA LEU A 44 9.80 9.25 -11.78
C LEU A 44 9.97 7.97 -12.61
N PHE A 45 8.87 7.26 -12.87
CA PHE A 45 8.88 6.00 -13.59
C PHE A 45 7.73 5.93 -14.60
N THR A 46 7.89 5.13 -15.67
CA THR A 46 6.89 4.95 -16.73
C THR A 46 6.20 3.58 -16.68
N ASN A 47 6.69 2.69 -15.82
CA ASN A 47 6.12 1.38 -15.54
C ASN A 47 6.31 1.05 -14.06
N ASP A 48 5.61 0.04 -13.57
CA ASP A 48 5.77 -0.50 -12.23
C ASP A 48 6.65 -1.77 -12.20
N ARG A 49 6.80 -2.36 -11.01
CA ARG A 49 7.62 -3.56 -10.80
C ARG A 49 7.10 -4.83 -11.50
N TYR A 50 5.83 -4.84 -11.92
CA TYR A 50 5.23 -5.94 -12.67
C TYR A 50 5.19 -5.69 -14.18
N GLY A 51 5.57 -4.49 -14.63
CA GLY A 51 5.55 -4.12 -16.04
C GLY A 51 4.23 -3.52 -16.51
N PHE A 52 3.34 -3.11 -15.60
CA PHE A 52 2.17 -2.32 -15.97
C PHE A 52 2.62 -0.94 -16.49
N ASN A 53 2.02 -0.50 -17.62
CA ASN A 53 2.26 0.82 -18.21
C ASN A 53 1.61 1.92 -17.38
N GLN A 54 2.21 2.22 -16.22
CA GLN A 54 1.69 3.16 -15.25
C GLN A 54 2.77 4.16 -14.83
N LYS A 55 2.46 5.46 -14.93
CA LYS A 55 3.40 6.51 -14.54
C LYS A 55 3.29 6.79 -13.05
N THR A 56 4.43 6.80 -12.39
CA THR A 56 4.60 7.29 -11.02
C THR A 56 5.20 8.68 -11.07
N VAL A 57 4.59 9.64 -10.38
CA VAL A 57 5.04 11.04 -10.38
C VAL A 57 5.35 11.54 -8.96
N LEU A 58 6.23 12.53 -8.88
CA LEU A 58 6.53 13.34 -7.69
C LEU A 58 5.90 14.71 -7.86
N CYS A 59 5.05 15.13 -6.95
CA CYS A 59 4.60 16.52 -6.87
C CYS A 59 5.78 17.44 -6.53
N LYS A 60 6.10 18.38 -7.41
CA LYS A 60 7.22 19.31 -7.19
C LYS A 60 6.91 20.38 -6.13
N LYS A 61 5.65 20.55 -5.73
CA LYS A 61 5.26 21.50 -4.68
C LYS A 61 5.34 20.87 -3.29
N CYS A 62 4.84 19.63 -3.10
CA CYS A 62 4.72 19.07 -1.76
C CYS A 62 5.42 17.71 -1.54
N GLY A 63 6.01 17.10 -2.56
CA GLY A 63 6.73 15.84 -2.41
C GLY A 63 5.86 14.59 -2.35
N LEU A 64 4.52 14.68 -2.46
CA LEU A 64 3.68 13.49 -2.57
C LEU A 64 4.02 12.72 -3.84
N ILE A 65 4.18 11.41 -3.71
CA ILE A 65 4.41 10.49 -4.82
C ILE A 65 3.11 9.74 -5.08
N PHE A 66 2.68 9.69 -6.34
CA PHE A 66 1.41 9.06 -6.71
C PHE A 66 1.38 8.65 -8.18
N LEU A 67 0.36 7.86 -8.55
CA LEU A 67 0.12 7.49 -9.95
C LEU A 67 -0.56 8.62 -10.71
N ASN A 68 0.00 9.01 -11.87
CA ASN A 68 -0.64 10.00 -12.73
C ASN A 68 -0.19 9.90 -14.21
N PRO A 69 -1.11 9.59 -15.17
CA PRO A 69 -2.52 9.36 -14.92
C PRO A 69 -2.77 8.08 -14.10
N ARG A 70 -3.86 8.05 -13.33
CA ARG A 70 -4.33 6.87 -12.59
C ARG A 70 -5.54 6.24 -13.25
N MET A 71 -5.90 5.01 -12.90
CA MET A 71 -7.16 4.41 -13.33
C MET A 71 -8.34 5.25 -12.86
N THR A 72 -9.38 5.35 -13.72
CA THR A 72 -10.68 5.91 -13.31
C THR A 72 -11.36 4.99 -12.29
N GLN A 73 -12.41 5.47 -11.61
CA GLN A 73 -13.19 4.66 -10.66
C GLN A 73 -13.69 3.36 -11.30
N ASN A 74 -14.34 3.43 -12.45
CA ASN A 74 -14.86 2.26 -13.16
C ASN A 74 -13.75 1.28 -13.56
N SER A 75 -12.60 1.78 -13.98
CA SER A 75 -11.45 0.94 -14.33
C SER A 75 -10.83 0.28 -13.11
N THR A 76 -10.77 0.97 -11.99
CA THR A 76 -10.30 0.44 -10.71
C THR A 76 -11.21 -0.69 -10.22
N GLU A 77 -12.51 -0.48 -10.25
CA GLU A 77 -13.49 -1.51 -9.89
C GLU A 77 -13.38 -2.74 -10.82
N PHE A 78 -13.29 -2.51 -12.14
CA PHE A 78 -13.08 -3.57 -13.11
C PHE A 78 -11.78 -4.35 -12.83
N PHE A 79 -10.69 -3.64 -12.55
CA PHE A 79 -9.39 -4.25 -12.25
C PHE A 79 -9.44 -5.17 -11.03
N TYR A 80 -10.07 -4.74 -9.93
CA TYR A 80 -10.19 -5.54 -8.71
C TYR A 80 -11.23 -6.68 -8.80
N LYS A 81 -12.33 -6.47 -9.52
CA LYS A 81 -13.38 -7.50 -9.73
C LYS A 81 -12.96 -8.55 -10.76
N SER A 82 -12.10 -8.18 -11.72
CA SER A 82 -11.57 -9.09 -12.73
C SER A 82 -10.41 -9.92 -12.22
N ASP A 83 -10.02 -10.93 -13.01
CA ASP A 83 -8.85 -11.75 -12.73
C ASP A 83 -7.51 -11.01 -12.92
N LEU A 84 -7.51 -9.78 -13.43
CA LEU A 84 -6.30 -9.02 -13.75
C LEU A 84 -5.44 -8.75 -12.51
N TYR A 85 -6.06 -8.25 -11.43
CA TYR A 85 -5.35 -7.97 -10.18
C TYR A 85 -4.78 -9.25 -9.55
N ARG A 86 -5.65 -10.23 -9.34
CA ARG A 86 -5.32 -11.41 -8.53
C ARG A 86 -4.30 -12.31 -9.21
N ASN A 87 -4.39 -12.49 -10.53
CA ASN A 87 -3.43 -13.33 -11.25
C ASN A 87 -2.04 -12.71 -11.40
N VAL A 88 -1.88 -11.41 -11.23
CA VAL A 88 -0.56 -10.78 -11.20
C VAL A 88 0.01 -10.75 -9.79
N TYR A 89 -0.78 -10.35 -8.81
CA TYR A 89 -0.29 -10.10 -7.44
C TYR A 89 -0.29 -11.32 -6.53
N GLN A 90 -1.16 -12.32 -6.78
CA GLN A 90 -1.42 -13.39 -5.82
C GLN A 90 -1.25 -14.82 -6.36
N ALA A 91 -1.25 -15.05 -7.67
CA ALA A 91 -1.38 -16.42 -8.21
C ALA A 91 -0.08 -17.07 -8.68
N GLY A 92 1.00 -16.32 -8.91
CA GLY A 92 2.21 -16.92 -9.51
C GLY A 92 1.88 -17.69 -10.79
N ASN A 93 2.13 -19.01 -10.81
CA ASN A 93 1.87 -19.90 -11.96
C ASN A 93 0.53 -20.64 -11.91
N LYS A 94 -0.19 -20.61 -10.77
CA LYS A 94 -1.43 -21.38 -10.56
C LYS A 94 -2.66 -20.48 -10.56
N SER A 95 -3.86 -21.09 -10.54
CA SER A 95 -5.10 -20.32 -10.36
C SER A 95 -5.08 -19.58 -9.02
N TYR A 96 -5.42 -18.29 -9.05
CA TYR A 96 -5.42 -17.50 -7.81
C TYR A 96 -6.34 -18.07 -6.72
N LYS A 97 -7.48 -18.68 -7.10
CA LYS A 97 -8.42 -19.27 -6.12
C LYS A 97 -7.76 -20.36 -5.31
N THR A 98 -7.08 -21.31 -5.97
CA THR A 98 -6.39 -22.42 -5.29
C THR A 98 -5.20 -21.92 -4.45
N GLU A 99 -4.41 -21.00 -4.98
CA GLU A 99 -3.26 -20.44 -4.28
C GLU A 99 -3.70 -19.53 -3.12
N MET A 100 -4.81 -18.78 -3.29
CA MET A 100 -5.34 -17.93 -2.24
C MET A 100 -5.83 -18.74 -1.03
N ILE A 101 -6.55 -19.85 -1.26
CA ILE A 101 -6.99 -20.73 -0.17
C ILE A 101 -5.78 -21.25 0.61
N LYS A 102 -4.78 -21.79 -0.10
CA LYS A 102 -3.55 -22.28 0.53
C LYS A 102 -2.81 -21.18 1.27
N TYR A 103 -2.62 -20.03 0.62
CA TYR A 103 -1.90 -18.91 1.21
C TYR A 103 -2.59 -18.42 2.48
N ILE A 104 -3.90 -18.15 2.43
CA ILE A 104 -4.60 -17.62 3.59
C ILE A 104 -4.70 -18.63 4.72
N SER A 105 -4.88 -19.93 4.41
CA SER A 105 -4.90 -20.99 5.43
C SER A 105 -3.55 -21.15 6.10
N SER A 106 -2.46 -21.25 5.32
CA SER A 106 -1.09 -21.32 5.88
C SER A 106 -0.72 -20.07 6.67
N ALA A 107 -1.08 -18.87 6.18
CA ALA A 107 -0.83 -17.63 6.90
C ALA A 107 -1.62 -17.56 8.22
N TYR A 108 -2.82 -18.11 8.24
CA TYR A 108 -3.64 -18.19 9.45
C TYR A 108 -3.08 -19.19 10.45
N GLU A 109 -2.64 -20.37 10.00
CA GLU A 109 -1.98 -21.39 10.84
C GLU A 109 -0.69 -20.87 11.47
N GLU A 110 0.13 -20.14 10.70
CA GLU A 110 1.33 -19.49 11.21
C GLU A 110 0.99 -18.41 12.23
N PHE A 111 -0.02 -17.60 11.94
CA PHE A 111 -0.51 -16.59 12.84
C PHE A 111 -1.04 -17.19 14.17
N GLU A 112 -1.80 -18.28 14.13
CA GLU A 112 -2.32 -18.95 15.34
C GLU A 112 -1.18 -19.47 16.24
N LYS A 113 -0.05 -19.90 15.66
CA LYS A 113 1.15 -20.32 16.43
C LYS A 113 1.87 -19.14 17.09
N ASN A 114 1.84 -17.96 16.47
CA ASN A 114 2.51 -16.76 16.99
C ASN A 114 1.74 -15.49 16.60
N PRO A 115 0.68 -15.15 17.35
CA PRO A 115 -0.22 -14.04 17.01
C PRO A 115 0.41 -12.69 17.34
N LYS A 116 1.35 -12.24 16.50
CA LYS A 116 2.06 -10.97 16.66
C LYS A 116 2.02 -10.16 15.37
N LYS A 117 1.78 -8.86 15.51
CA LYS A 117 1.85 -7.87 14.42
C LYS A 117 2.40 -6.55 14.97
N PRO A 118 3.36 -5.89 14.28
CA PRO A 118 3.98 -4.67 14.76
C PRO A 118 3.00 -3.55 15.07
N PHE A 119 1.93 -3.41 14.28
CA PHE A 119 0.91 -2.39 14.50
C PHE A 119 0.15 -2.60 15.81
N PHE A 120 -0.13 -3.85 16.18
CA PHE A 120 -0.84 -4.19 17.41
C PHE A 120 0.02 -3.89 18.64
N ASP A 121 1.32 -4.19 18.58
CA ASP A 121 2.26 -3.85 19.65
C ASP A 121 2.37 -2.32 19.83
N ILE A 122 2.37 -1.56 18.73
CA ILE A 122 2.37 -0.09 18.77
C ILE A 122 1.11 0.43 19.47
N ILE A 123 -0.08 -0.04 19.06
CA ILE A 123 -1.34 0.41 19.65
C ILE A 123 -1.38 0.10 21.15
N ASN A 124 -0.95 -1.09 21.56
CA ASN A 124 -0.93 -1.48 22.98
C ASN A 124 0.08 -0.69 23.81
N SER A 125 1.23 -0.34 23.26
CA SER A 125 2.25 0.45 23.96
C SER A 125 1.79 1.87 24.32
N LEU A 126 0.74 2.37 23.68
CA LEU A 126 0.22 3.72 23.87
C LEU A 126 -0.87 3.82 24.95
N ASN A 127 -1.20 2.70 25.61
CA ASN A 127 -2.16 2.64 26.72
C ASN A 127 -3.52 3.33 26.43
N LEU A 128 -4.02 3.18 25.22
CA LEU A 128 -5.26 3.83 24.78
C LEU A 128 -6.51 3.18 25.38
N LYS A 129 -7.52 3.99 25.66
CA LYS A 129 -8.83 3.50 26.13
C LYS A 129 -9.78 3.31 24.95
N TYR A 130 -9.96 2.07 24.50
CA TYR A 130 -10.90 1.68 23.44
C TYR A 130 -11.48 0.30 23.72
N GLN A 131 -12.70 0.05 23.24
CA GLN A 131 -13.37 -1.26 23.34
C GLN A 131 -13.76 -1.77 21.95
N ASN A 132 -14.40 -0.94 21.14
CA ASN A 132 -14.93 -1.32 19.84
C ASN A 132 -13.93 -1.00 18.73
N VAL A 133 -13.54 -2.03 17.95
CA VAL A 133 -12.56 -1.91 16.85
C VAL A 133 -13.22 -2.27 15.51
N CYS A 134 -13.04 -1.39 14.53
CA CYS A 134 -13.47 -1.66 13.15
C CYS A 134 -12.26 -1.68 12.21
N GLU A 135 -12.15 -2.70 11.37
CA GLU A 135 -11.14 -2.77 10.31
C GLU A 135 -11.79 -2.62 8.94
N ILE A 136 -11.27 -1.68 8.15
CA ILE A 136 -11.63 -1.51 6.75
C ILE A 136 -10.61 -2.28 5.90
N GLY A 137 -11.10 -3.15 5.00
CA GLY A 137 -10.26 -4.08 4.24
C GLY A 137 -9.73 -5.22 5.12
N ALA A 138 -10.61 -5.82 5.92
CA ALA A 138 -10.25 -6.81 6.94
C ALA A 138 -9.71 -8.14 6.38
N ALA A 139 -9.76 -8.35 5.07
CA ALA A 139 -9.36 -9.60 4.42
C ALA A 139 -9.90 -10.84 5.16
N GLY A 140 -9.03 -11.78 5.55
CA GLY A 140 -9.38 -12.98 6.29
C GLY A 140 -9.50 -12.77 7.82
N GLY A 141 -9.52 -11.55 8.33
CA GLY A 141 -9.78 -11.22 9.73
C GLY A 141 -8.61 -11.44 10.71
N MET A 142 -7.40 -11.75 10.22
CA MET A 142 -6.25 -12.02 11.11
C MET A 142 -5.89 -10.85 12.02
N ASN A 143 -6.00 -9.62 11.54
CA ASN A 143 -5.70 -8.44 12.35
C ASN A 143 -6.74 -8.26 13.46
N LEU A 144 -8.02 -8.43 13.12
CA LEU A 144 -9.12 -8.37 14.09
C LEU A 144 -9.03 -9.47 15.13
N LYS A 145 -8.49 -10.65 14.78
CA LYS A 145 -8.28 -11.75 15.74
C LYS A 145 -7.40 -11.34 16.91
N LEU A 146 -6.38 -10.49 16.69
CA LEU A 146 -5.53 -9.96 17.77
C LEU A 146 -6.34 -9.15 18.78
N PHE A 147 -7.21 -8.28 18.30
CA PHE A 147 -8.08 -7.48 19.15
C PHE A 147 -9.13 -8.35 19.87
N GLN A 148 -9.70 -9.34 19.17
CA GLN A 148 -10.65 -10.29 19.79
C GLN A 148 -9.98 -11.08 20.92
N LEU A 149 -8.76 -11.58 20.72
CA LEU A 149 -7.97 -12.27 21.75
C LEU A 149 -7.64 -11.36 22.94
N ALA A 150 -7.55 -10.06 22.71
CA ALA A 150 -7.37 -9.03 23.75
C ALA A 150 -8.70 -8.57 24.38
N GLY A 151 -9.81 -9.29 24.17
CA GLY A 151 -11.12 -8.99 24.77
C GLY A 151 -11.82 -7.76 24.17
N LYS A 152 -11.51 -7.38 22.93
CA LYS A 152 -12.16 -6.26 22.24
C LYS A 152 -13.32 -6.74 21.36
N ASP A 153 -14.32 -5.88 21.18
CA ASP A 153 -15.41 -6.08 20.24
C ASP A 153 -14.94 -5.70 18.84
N VAL A 154 -15.01 -6.64 17.90
CA VAL A 154 -14.43 -6.45 16.57
C VAL A 154 -15.47 -6.60 15.46
N LEU A 155 -15.35 -5.74 14.44
CA LEU A 155 -16.08 -5.84 13.20
C LEU A 155 -15.17 -5.46 12.03
N GLY A 156 -15.25 -6.22 10.93
CA GLY A 156 -14.54 -5.91 9.70
C GLY A 156 -15.44 -5.63 8.52
N TYR A 157 -14.94 -4.89 7.56
CA TYR A 157 -15.55 -4.73 6.22
C TYR A 157 -14.53 -5.16 5.18
N GLU A 158 -14.93 -6.08 4.28
CA GLU A 158 -14.07 -6.65 3.24
C GLU A 158 -14.86 -6.81 1.93
N PRO A 159 -14.45 -6.18 0.81
CA PRO A 159 -15.15 -6.30 -0.46
C PRO A 159 -15.14 -7.70 -1.08
N SER A 160 -14.17 -8.54 -0.73
CA SER A 160 -14.09 -9.92 -1.21
C SER A 160 -15.01 -10.83 -0.40
N GLU A 161 -16.08 -11.31 -1.02
CA GLU A 161 -16.99 -12.28 -0.43
C GLU A 161 -16.25 -13.54 0.04
N PHE A 162 -15.27 -14.03 -0.73
CA PHE A 162 -14.45 -15.16 -0.36
C PHE A 162 -13.69 -14.92 0.96
N LEU A 163 -13.04 -13.75 1.10
CA LEU A 163 -12.24 -13.43 2.28
C LEU A 163 -13.12 -13.16 3.51
N SER A 164 -14.24 -12.46 3.35
CA SER A 164 -15.18 -12.20 4.44
C SER A 164 -15.81 -13.50 4.95
N ASN A 165 -16.16 -14.43 4.05
CA ASN A 165 -16.66 -15.75 4.44
C ASN A 165 -15.57 -16.60 5.12
N PHE A 166 -14.31 -16.55 4.64
CA PHE A 166 -13.20 -17.20 5.32
C PHE A 166 -13.02 -16.68 6.77
N ALA A 167 -13.06 -15.36 6.97
CA ALA A 167 -12.97 -14.76 8.30
C ALA A 167 -14.06 -15.28 9.24
N LYS A 168 -15.30 -15.43 8.76
CA LYS A 168 -16.41 -16.00 9.53
C LYS A 168 -16.13 -17.44 9.95
N THR A 169 -15.49 -18.27 9.12
CA THR A 169 -15.09 -19.64 9.51
C THR A 169 -14.06 -19.65 10.63
N LYS A 170 -13.36 -18.54 10.85
CA LYS A 170 -12.38 -18.34 11.93
C LYS A 170 -12.98 -17.63 13.15
N GLY A 171 -14.31 -17.47 13.18
CA GLY A 171 -15.02 -16.82 14.28
C GLY A 171 -14.84 -15.30 14.35
N ILE A 172 -14.49 -14.67 13.23
CA ILE A 172 -14.35 -13.20 13.12
C ILE A 172 -15.50 -12.64 12.32
N ASN A 173 -16.19 -11.63 12.90
CA ASN A 173 -17.30 -10.97 12.23
C ASN A 173 -16.75 -10.00 11.17
N VAL A 174 -16.88 -10.38 9.89
CA VAL A 174 -16.51 -9.57 8.74
C VAL A 174 -17.70 -9.50 7.79
N ILE A 175 -18.14 -8.27 7.52
CA ILE A 175 -19.22 -7.97 6.56
C ILE A 175 -18.61 -7.90 5.16
N ASN A 176 -19.25 -8.56 4.18
CA ASN A 176 -18.93 -8.33 2.78
C ASN A 176 -19.46 -6.97 2.37
N GLY A 177 -18.55 -5.99 2.24
CA GLY A 177 -18.92 -4.60 1.97
C GLY A 177 -17.71 -3.69 1.78
N PHE A 178 -18.03 -2.48 1.35
CA PHE A 178 -17.08 -1.39 1.11
C PHE A 178 -17.10 -0.37 2.25
N ILE A 179 -16.26 0.65 2.15
CA ILE A 179 -16.22 1.79 3.08
C ILE A 179 -17.57 2.50 3.21
N ASP A 180 -18.32 2.60 2.12
CA ASP A 180 -19.63 3.26 2.11
C ASP A 180 -20.73 2.45 2.85
N ASP A 181 -20.47 1.16 3.13
CA ASP A 181 -21.38 0.28 3.87
C ASP A 181 -21.17 0.33 5.39
N VAL A 182 -20.15 1.06 5.86
CA VAL A 182 -19.81 1.16 7.28
C VAL A 182 -20.96 1.78 8.06
N LYS A 183 -21.40 1.09 9.12
CA LYS A 183 -22.47 1.51 10.04
C LYS A 183 -21.95 1.56 11.46
N GLY A 184 -22.62 2.38 12.29
CA GLY A 184 -22.25 2.54 13.70
C GLY A 184 -21.04 3.42 13.91
N GLU A 185 -20.54 3.40 15.14
CA GLU A 185 -19.38 4.17 15.56
C GLU A 185 -18.44 3.31 16.39
N TYR A 186 -17.15 3.48 16.19
CA TYR A 186 -16.09 2.65 16.78
C TYR A 186 -15.08 3.51 17.53
N ASP A 187 -14.59 3.01 18.66
CA ASP A 187 -13.53 3.69 19.40
C ASP A 187 -12.23 3.77 18.59
N LEU A 188 -11.92 2.69 17.85
CA LEU A 188 -10.74 2.59 17.01
C LEU A 188 -11.15 2.06 15.61
N VAL A 189 -10.80 2.80 14.58
CA VAL A 189 -10.87 2.33 13.19
C VAL A 189 -9.45 2.11 12.68
N ILE A 190 -9.21 0.96 12.03
CA ILE A 190 -7.91 0.62 11.46
C ILE A 190 -7.99 0.42 9.94
N LEU A 191 -6.99 0.93 9.23
CA LEU A 191 -6.75 0.73 7.80
C LEU A 191 -5.33 0.18 7.63
N ILE A 192 -5.21 -1.12 7.44
CA ILE A 192 -3.93 -1.81 7.28
C ILE A 192 -3.73 -2.14 5.80
N GLN A 193 -2.82 -1.44 5.14
CA GLN A 193 -2.53 -1.57 3.70
C GLN A 193 -3.78 -1.41 2.81
N VAL A 194 -4.54 -0.36 3.10
CA VAL A 194 -5.77 0.00 2.36
C VAL A 194 -5.70 1.43 1.86
N PHE A 195 -5.15 2.35 2.66
CA PHE A 195 -5.23 3.78 2.41
C PHE A 195 -4.49 4.21 1.13
N GLU A 196 -3.41 3.52 0.77
CA GLU A 196 -2.65 3.71 -0.46
C GLU A 196 -3.39 3.28 -1.73
N HIS A 197 -4.40 2.41 -1.61
CA HIS A 197 -5.21 1.93 -2.72
C HIS A 197 -6.37 2.85 -3.07
N LEU A 198 -6.77 3.72 -2.15
CA LEU A 198 -7.93 4.60 -2.33
C LEU A 198 -7.69 5.61 -3.46
N LEU A 199 -8.72 5.85 -4.29
CA LEU A 199 -8.64 6.91 -5.30
C LEU A 199 -8.71 8.30 -4.65
N ASN A 200 -9.62 8.49 -3.71
CA ASN A 200 -9.84 9.75 -3.02
C ASN A 200 -9.72 9.58 -1.49
N PRO A 201 -8.51 9.40 -0.95
CA PRO A 201 -8.31 9.14 0.48
C PRO A 201 -8.84 10.25 1.39
N ILE A 202 -8.85 11.51 0.94
CA ILE A 202 -9.39 12.65 1.70
C ILE A 202 -10.90 12.52 1.87
N ASP A 203 -11.63 12.21 0.80
CA ASP A 203 -13.08 12.07 0.86
C ASP A 203 -13.48 10.84 1.68
N VAL A 204 -12.70 9.77 1.56
CA VAL A 204 -12.88 8.57 2.40
C VAL A 204 -12.68 8.89 3.87
N LEU A 205 -11.65 9.63 4.25
CA LEU A 205 -11.43 10.03 5.65
C LEU A 205 -12.58 10.89 6.18
N LYS A 206 -13.08 11.84 5.39
CA LYS A 206 -14.24 12.66 5.76
C LYS A 206 -15.48 11.80 6.00
N LYS A 207 -15.73 10.79 5.16
CA LYS A 207 -16.83 9.84 5.34
C LYS A 207 -16.62 8.98 6.58
N LEU A 208 -15.43 8.40 6.77
CA LEU A 208 -15.13 7.53 7.91
C LEU A 208 -15.15 8.28 9.25
N ARG A 209 -14.83 9.59 9.26
CA ARG A 209 -14.76 10.40 10.47
C ARG A 209 -16.05 10.35 11.31
N LYS A 210 -17.22 10.23 10.69
CA LYS A 210 -18.51 10.08 11.39
C LYS A 210 -18.65 8.73 12.13
N HIS A 211 -17.89 7.71 11.71
CA HIS A 211 -17.88 6.38 12.29
C HIS A 211 -16.73 6.18 13.31
N ILE A 212 -15.87 7.17 13.48
CA ILE A 212 -14.75 7.14 14.42
C ILE A 212 -15.13 7.94 15.65
N LYS A 213 -15.14 7.30 16.83
CA LYS A 213 -15.35 7.99 18.11
C LYS A 213 -14.07 8.65 18.61
N LYS A 214 -12.95 7.90 18.58
CA LYS A 214 -11.69 8.35 19.22
C LYS A 214 -10.50 8.27 18.27
N TYR A 215 -10.16 7.07 17.78
CA TYR A 215 -8.87 6.81 17.16
C TYR A 215 -8.97 6.27 15.75
N LEU A 216 -8.01 6.66 14.92
CA LEU A 216 -7.78 6.14 13.57
C LEU A 216 -6.34 5.65 13.47
N PHE A 217 -6.15 4.38 13.14
CA PHE A 217 -4.83 3.83 12.84
C PHE A 217 -4.68 3.54 11.35
N ILE A 218 -3.56 3.95 10.77
CA ILE A 218 -3.23 3.73 9.35
C ILE A 218 -1.84 3.09 9.27
N GLU A 219 -1.77 1.95 8.56
CA GLU A 219 -0.53 1.33 8.13
C GLU A 219 -0.46 1.34 6.61
N VAL A 220 0.60 1.90 6.04
CA VAL A 220 0.81 1.95 4.58
C VAL A 220 2.25 1.65 4.21
N PRO A 221 2.50 1.04 3.04
CA PRO A 221 3.85 0.98 2.47
C PRO A 221 4.34 2.39 2.15
N GLY A 222 5.52 2.73 2.65
CA GLY A 222 6.14 4.02 2.42
C GLY A 222 7.30 3.98 1.44
N CYS A 223 7.60 5.12 0.84
CA CYS A 223 8.83 5.34 0.07
C CYS A 223 9.81 6.21 0.87
N ILE A 224 10.13 5.81 2.11
CA ILE A 224 10.90 6.64 3.04
C ILE A 224 12.39 6.65 2.70
N THR A 225 12.94 5.47 2.40
CA THR A 225 14.38 5.29 2.15
C THR A 225 14.69 4.78 0.75
N LYS A 226 13.74 4.13 0.09
CA LYS A 226 13.91 3.49 -1.22
C LYS A 226 12.61 3.43 -2.03
N PHE A 227 12.75 3.27 -3.35
CA PHE A 227 11.64 2.99 -4.26
C PHE A 227 11.55 1.48 -4.53
N SER A 228 11.14 0.68 -3.56
CA SER A 228 11.15 -0.78 -3.69
C SER A 228 9.79 -1.40 -4.05
N SER A 229 8.71 -0.64 -3.93
CA SER A 229 7.34 -1.16 -4.02
C SER A 229 6.45 -0.43 -5.01
N ILE A 230 7.04 0.16 -6.04
CA ILE A 230 6.23 0.82 -7.08
C ILE A 230 5.37 -0.23 -7.77
N GLN A 231 4.06 -0.12 -7.64
CA GLN A 231 3.08 -1.03 -8.23
C GLN A 231 1.79 -0.31 -8.61
N ASN A 232 1.14 -0.80 -9.66
CA ASN A 232 -0.06 -0.18 -10.24
C ASN A 232 -1.27 -0.14 -9.28
N ALA A 233 -1.31 -1.03 -8.28
CA ALA A 233 -2.38 -1.05 -7.29
C ALA A 233 -2.27 0.06 -6.23
N HIS A 234 -1.09 0.67 -6.04
CA HIS A 234 -0.89 1.75 -5.08
C HIS A 234 -1.04 3.11 -5.74
N ASN A 235 -2.16 3.78 -5.52
CA ASN A 235 -2.40 5.12 -6.05
C ASN A 235 -1.46 6.17 -5.43
N PHE A 236 -1.03 5.95 -4.17
CA PHE A 236 -0.20 6.87 -3.40
C PHE A 236 0.94 6.15 -2.69
N TYR A 237 2.03 6.90 -2.48
CA TYR A 237 3.19 6.50 -1.68
C TYR A 237 3.44 7.58 -0.64
N PHE A 238 3.07 7.29 0.59
CA PHE A 238 3.11 8.26 1.66
C PHE A 238 4.49 8.32 2.34
N SER A 239 4.90 9.53 2.71
CA SER A 239 5.89 9.75 3.77
C SER A 239 5.19 10.03 5.09
N LEU A 240 5.95 10.09 6.18
CA LEU A 240 5.42 10.53 7.47
C LEU A 240 4.72 11.89 7.32
N ASN A 241 5.38 12.85 6.66
CA ASN A 241 4.88 14.20 6.48
C ASN A 241 3.65 14.28 5.57
N THR A 242 3.64 13.57 4.42
CA THR A 242 2.50 13.61 3.49
C THR A 242 1.27 12.93 4.08
N LEU A 243 1.44 11.83 4.82
CA LEU A 243 0.35 11.16 5.53
C LEU A 243 -0.21 12.06 6.63
N SER A 244 0.67 12.59 7.51
CA SER A 244 0.28 13.52 8.57
C SER A 244 -0.53 14.69 8.03
N HIS A 245 -0.01 15.37 7.01
CA HIS A 245 -0.67 16.55 6.45
C HIS A 245 -2.04 16.27 5.84
N ILE A 246 -2.21 15.10 5.19
CA ILE A 246 -3.51 14.71 4.63
C ILE A 246 -4.51 14.38 5.74
N VAL A 247 -4.10 13.61 6.74
CA VAL A 247 -5.01 13.13 7.79
C VAL A 247 -5.39 14.25 8.75
N THR A 248 -4.45 15.13 9.13
CA THR A 248 -4.75 16.25 10.04
C THR A 248 -5.73 17.25 9.42
N LYS A 249 -5.68 17.49 8.11
CA LYS A 249 -6.68 18.29 7.38
C LYS A 249 -8.10 17.71 7.43
N CYS A 250 -8.24 16.44 7.77
CA CYS A 250 -9.53 15.76 7.87
C CYS A 250 -10.09 15.73 9.29
N GLY A 251 -9.56 16.53 10.22
CA GLY A 251 -10.04 16.63 11.61
C GLY A 251 -9.49 15.54 12.52
N PHE A 252 -8.20 15.27 12.39
CA PHE A 252 -7.46 14.35 13.26
C PHE A 252 -6.17 15.00 13.74
N LYS A 253 -5.74 14.68 14.94
CA LYS A 253 -4.42 15.05 15.49
C LYS A 253 -3.52 13.82 15.60
N ILE A 254 -2.23 14.00 15.43
CA ILE A 254 -1.24 12.92 15.50
C ILE A 254 -1.02 12.54 16.97
N ILE A 255 -1.16 11.24 17.27
CA ILE A 255 -0.73 10.64 18.54
C ILE A 255 0.64 9.97 18.37
N TYR A 256 0.79 9.22 17.28
CA TYR A 256 2.00 8.49 16.97
C TYR A 256 2.18 8.44 15.45
N ILE A 257 3.41 8.63 14.99
CA ILE A 257 3.78 8.35 13.61
C ILE A 257 5.26 7.99 13.55
N ASP A 258 5.55 6.84 12.94
CA ASP A 258 6.91 6.36 12.71
C ASP A 258 6.94 5.42 11.50
N TYR A 259 8.14 4.99 11.12
CA TYR A 259 8.31 3.99 10.09
C TYR A 259 9.26 2.88 10.52
N LYS A 260 9.00 1.65 10.06
CA LYS A 260 9.94 0.53 10.19
C LYS A 260 10.49 0.18 8.81
N ARG A 261 11.82 0.01 8.75
CA ARG A 261 12.47 -0.49 7.55
C ARG A 261 12.16 -1.96 7.37
N GLY A 262 11.60 -2.32 6.22
CA GLY A 262 11.39 -3.71 5.83
C GLY A 262 12.36 -4.14 4.75
N HIS A 263 12.52 -5.45 4.56
CA HIS A 263 13.33 -6.00 3.47
C HIS A 263 12.81 -5.56 2.10
N VAL A 264 11.50 -5.60 1.91
CA VAL A 264 10.85 -5.22 0.65
C VAL A 264 10.43 -3.76 0.69
N ASN A 265 9.69 -3.33 1.71
CA ASN A 265 9.11 -1.99 1.84
C ASN A 265 9.40 -1.41 3.21
N ASP A 266 9.60 -0.09 3.26
CA ASP A 266 9.42 0.64 4.51
C ASP A 266 7.90 0.67 4.82
N MET A 267 7.53 0.49 6.09
CA MET A 267 6.14 0.56 6.52
C MET A 267 5.96 1.79 7.40
N VAL A 268 4.96 2.61 7.08
CA VAL A 268 4.55 3.76 7.90
C VAL A 268 3.41 3.33 8.79
N TYR A 269 3.54 3.59 10.08
CA TYR A 269 2.55 3.36 11.11
C TYR A 269 2.13 4.69 11.70
N ALA A 270 0.85 4.99 11.69
CA ALA A 270 0.35 6.26 12.18
C ALA A 270 -0.94 6.05 12.98
N LEU A 271 -0.99 6.62 14.18
CA LEU A 271 -2.17 6.70 15.01
C LEU A 271 -2.57 8.15 15.19
N PHE A 272 -3.84 8.40 15.01
CA PHE A 272 -4.45 9.71 15.10
C PHE A 272 -5.64 9.67 16.08
N GLU A 273 -5.89 10.80 16.73
CA GLU A 273 -7.10 11.02 17.53
C GLU A 273 -8.03 11.97 16.79
N LYS A 274 -9.33 11.67 16.80
CA LYS A 274 -10.37 12.55 16.25
C LYS A 274 -10.40 13.87 17.03
N THR A 275 -10.44 14.98 16.31
CA THR A 275 -10.53 16.31 16.90
C THR A 275 -11.44 17.20 16.06
N ASP A 276 -12.16 18.11 16.73
CA ASP A 276 -12.95 19.14 16.05
C ASP A 276 -12.11 20.40 15.74
N LYS A 277 -10.91 20.48 16.31
CA LYS A 277 -9.95 21.52 15.97
C LYS A 277 -9.11 21.08 14.78
N ILE A 278 -9.12 21.85 13.69
CA ILE A 278 -8.21 21.63 12.57
C ILE A 278 -6.82 22.08 13.03
N GLU A 279 -5.94 21.12 13.28
CA GLU A 279 -4.55 21.42 13.58
C GLU A 279 -3.77 21.66 12.29
N THR A 280 -3.06 22.78 12.23
CA THR A 280 -2.15 23.07 11.12
C THR A 280 -0.87 22.25 11.32
N TYR A 281 -0.76 21.12 10.62
CA TYR A 281 0.51 20.39 10.59
C TYR A 281 1.56 21.21 9.84
N GLN A 282 2.64 21.58 10.53
CA GLN A 282 3.75 22.29 9.90
C GLN A 282 4.49 21.35 8.96
N TYR A 283 4.44 21.67 7.68
CA TYR A 283 4.94 20.84 6.61
C TYR A 283 6.01 21.54 5.79
N ASN A 284 7.23 21.04 5.86
CA ASN A 284 8.31 21.57 5.05
C ASN A 284 8.31 20.96 3.63
N TYR A 285 7.52 21.54 2.76
CA TYR A 285 7.38 21.10 1.37
C TYR A 285 8.71 21.02 0.62
N ALA A 286 9.56 22.01 0.76
CA ALA A 286 10.85 22.09 0.05
C ALA A 286 11.78 20.94 0.49
N TYR A 287 11.80 20.63 1.77
CA TYR A 287 12.57 19.50 2.31
C TYR A 287 12.10 18.17 1.70
N GLU A 288 10.80 17.90 1.68
CA GLU A 288 10.25 16.65 1.13
C GLU A 288 10.58 16.49 -0.36
N VAL A 289 10.38 17.53 -1.16
CA VAL A 289 10.71 17.50 -2.58
C VAL A 289 12.21 17.22 -2.79
N LYS A 290 13.09 17.92 -2.06
CA LYS A 290 14.55 17.74 -2.13
C LYS A 290 14.94 16.31 -1.72
N LYS A 291 14.37 15.79 -0.63
CA LYS A 291 14.58 14.44 -0.12
C LYS A 291 14.26 13.38 -1.18
N TYR A 292 13.04 13.40 -1.73
CA TYR A 292 12.63 12.38 -2.72
C TYR A 292 13.33 12.52 -4.05
N THR A 293 13.64 13.76 -4.47
CA THR A 293 14.46 13.98 -5.65
C THR A 293 15.85 13.38 -5.48
N ARG A 294 16.48 13.52 -4.30
CA ARG A 294 17.79 12.91 -4.00
C ARG A 294 17.73 11.37 -3.96
N ILE A 295 16.70 10.80 -3.32
CA ILE A 295 16.49 9.34 -3.29
C ILE A 295 16.31 8.80 -4.71
N TYR A 296 15.52 9.49 -5.53
CA TYR A 296 15.30 9.12 -6.94
C TYR A 296 16.60 9.11 -7.75
N TYR A 297 17.42 10.14 -7.68
CA TYR A 297 18.69 10.17 -8.41
C TYR A 297 19.65 9.08 -7.93
N LYS A 298 19.77 8.85 -6.62
CA LYS A 298 20.57 7.74 -6.08
C LYS A 298 20.08 6.39 -6.62
N TYR A 299 18.79 6.20 -6.69
CA TYR A 299 18.19 4.98 -7.24
C TYR A 299 18.50 4.83 -8.74
N CYS A 300 18.37 5.88 -9.53
CA CYS A 300 18.70 5.86 -10.97
C CYS A 300 20.20 5.53 -11.20
N ILE A 301 21.10 6.14 -10.43
CA ILE A 301 22.54 5.86 -10.49
C ILE A 301 22.82 4.37 -10.16
N LYS A 302 22.19 3.85 -9.09
CA LYS A 302 22.35 2.43 -8.71
C LYS A 302 21.90 1.49 -9.83
N ILE A 303 20.75 1.77 -10.47
CA ILE A 303 20.26 0.97 -11.62
C ILE A 303 21.21 1.07 -12.81
N PHE A 304 21.69 2.28 -13.12
CA PHE A 304 22.64 2.48 -14.22
C PHE A 304 23.92 1.67 -14.01
N ILE A 305 24.54 1.76 -12.83
CA ILE A 305 25.75 1.00 -12.48
C ILE A 305 25.47 -0.51 -12.60
N LYS A 306 24.34 -1.02 -12.05
CA LYS A 306 23.98 -2.44 -12.20
C LYS A 306 23.86 -2.87 -13.66
N ARG A 307 23.26 -2.03 -14.53
CA ARG A 307 23.13 -2.33 -15.97
C ARG A 307 24.48 -2.35 -16.67
N VAL A 308 25.36 -1.42 -16.36
CA VAL A 308 26.73 -1.35 -16.93
C VAL A 308 27.53 -2.59 -16.50
N LEU A 309 27.54 -2.90 -15.21
CA LEU A 309 28.23 -4.07 -14.68
C LEU A 309 27.73 -5.38 -15.31
N ARG A 310 26.40 -5.55 -15.47
CA ARG A 310 25.84 -6.71 -16.15
C ARG A 310 26.30 -6.81 -17.60
N LYS A 311 26.36 -5.70 -18.34
CA LYS A 311 26.87 -5.70 -19.73
C LYS A 311 28.35 -6.09 -19.81
N ILE A 312 29.18 -5.60 -18.88
CA ILE A 312 30.61 -5.94 -18.81
C ILE A 312 30.78 -7.43 -18.48
N LEU A 313 30.08 -7.92 -17.47
CA LEU A 313 30.17 -9.33 -17.04
C LEU A 313 29.73 -10.31 -18.14
N ARG A 314 28.69 -9.98 -18.91
CA ARG A 314 28.27 -10.77 -20.07
C ARG A 314 29.34 -10.88 -21.15
N LYS A 315 30.14 -9.82 -21.34
CA LYS A 315 31.26 -9.85 -22.31
C LYS A 315 32.44 -10.67 -21.82
N ILE A 316 32.67 -10.70 -20.50
CA ILE A 316 33.82 -11.43 -19.90
C ILE A 316 33.49 -12.92 -19.77
N ASN A 317 32.34 -13.27 -19.20
CA ASN A 317 31.92 -14.68 -19.06
C ASN A 317 30.41 -14.80 -18.83
N PRO A 318 29.63 -15.33 -19.79
CA PRO A 318 28.18 -15.50 -19.67
C PRO A 318 27.74 -16.36 -18.47
N ASN A 319 28.56 -17.29 -18.00
CA ASN A 319 28.25 -18.16 -16.86
C ASN A 319 28.49 -17.49 -15.50
N PHE A 320 29.34 -16.47 -15.47
CA PHE A 320 29.65 -15.70 -14.24
C PHE A 320 28.50 -14.75 -13.88
N GLU A 321 27.70 -14.34 -14.86
CA GLU A 321 26.53 -13.48 -14.65
C GLU A 321 25.54 -14.10 -13.65
N LYS A 322 25.26 -15.40 -13.76
CA LYS A 322 24.30 -16.10 -12.88
C LYS A 322 24.70 -16.11 -11.42
N LYS A 323 26.00 -16.21 -11.12
CA LYS A 323 26.51 -16.21 -9.73
C LYS A 323 26.53 -14.81 -9.09
N ILE A 324 26.95 -13.80 -9.86
CA ILE A 324 27.12 -12.43 -9.32
C ILE A 324 25.80 -11.68 -9.26
N VAL A 325 24.84 -11.92 -10.18
CA VAL A 325 23.48 -11.34 -10.11
C VAL A 325 22.82 -11.71 -8.79
N ASN A 326 22.96 -12.95 -8.32
CA ASN A 326 22.44 -13.35 -7.01
C ASN A 326 23.09 -12.59 -5.85
N ILE A 327 24.39 -12.29 -5.93
CA ILE A 327 25.12 -11.55 -4.88
C ILE A 327 24.75 -10.06 -4.88
N ILE A 328 24.59 -9.46 -6.08
CA ILE A 328 24.23 -8.04 -6.21
C ILE A 328 22.76 -7.80 -5.86
N ASP A 329 21.89 -8.75 -6.13
CA ASP A 329 20.45 -8.66 -5.80
C ASP A 329 20.20 -8.97 -4.32
N LEU A 330 20.97 -9.88 -3.70
CA LEU A 330 20.92 -10.16 -2.24
C LEU A 330 21.46 -9.03 -1.36
N ARG A 331 22.42 -8.21 -1.84
CA ARG A 331 22.93 -7.03 -1.11
C ARG A 331 22.15 -5.74 -1.40
N GLY A 332 21.07 -5.80 -2.13
CA GLY A 332 20.24 -4.66 -2.54
C GLY A 332 18.80 -4.74 -2.10
N SER A 333 18.44 -5.78 -1.35
CA SER A 333 17.16 -5.93 -0.66
C SER A 333 17.20 -5.32 0.74
#